data_d26441a9aa643117d157cd8e18a544ce
#
_entry.id   d26441a9aa643117d157cd8e18a544ce
#
_cell.length_a   1.000
_cell.length_b   1.000
_cell.length_c   1.000
_cell.angle_alpha   90.00
_cell.angle_beta   90.00
_cell.angle_gamma   90.00
#
_symmetry.space_group_name_H-M   'P 1'
#
loop_
_entity.id
_entity.type
_entity.pdbx_description
1 polymer ?
#
loop_
_entity_poly.entity_id
_entity_poly.type
_entity_poly.pdbx_seq_one_letter_code
_entity_poly.pdbx_strand_id
1 'polypeptide(L)'
;MLKEVNGELLYWEVWEDEKTLLIHYGRVGDAGDTQEKKLSRLHNAEKLMEGLAEAKVDEGYDYIDEDELIELVVQYSYEDGEMEEVLDKRHHVEDLMNECLGWTGNGFCDGGDIGSGTANIVNYVIDPEKATQTIIQDLEKNNVLEGAKIAYLDDDSDEYVALYPEGAEFELI
;
A
#
# COMPACT_ATOMS: atom_id res chain seq x y z
N MET A 1 -4.63 -2.64 -11.77
CA MET A 1 -4.41 -2.01 -13.10
C MET A 1 -4.40 -0.50 -12.92
N LEU A 2 -3.61 0.22 -13.69
CA LEU A 2 -3.47 1.68 -13.63
C LEU A 2 -3.76 2.34 -14.97
N LYS A 3 -4.22 3.59 -14.92
CA LYS A 3 -4.39 4.46 -16.08
C LYS A 3 -4.10 5.89 -15.69
N GLU A 4 -3.30 6.58 -16.49
CA GLU A 4 -3.10 8.02 -16.32
C GLU A 4 -4.14 8.82 -17.13
N VAL A 5 -4.78 9.79 -16.49
CA VAL A 5 -5.73 10.72 -17.12
C VAL A 5 -5.47 12.14 -16.64
N ASN A 6 -4.99 13.00 -17.50
CA ASN A 6 -4.68 14.41 -17.21
C ASN A 6 -3.70 14.61 -16.02
N GLY A 7 -2.73 13.70 -15.86
CA GLY A 7 -1.75 13.74 -14.77
C GLY A 7 -2.23 13.12 -13.45
N GLU A 8 -3.40 12.51 -13.43
CA GLU A 8 -3.89 11.74 -12.30
C GLU A 8 -3.84 10.24 -12.60
N LEU A 9 -3.35 9.44 -11.65
CA LEU A 9 -3.35 7.99 -11.74
C LEU A 9 -4.68 7.44 -11.19
N LEU A 10 -5.34 6.65 -12.01
CA LEU A 10 -6.56 5.91 -11.66
C LEU A 10 -6.20 4.44 -11.49
N TYR A 11 -6.71 3.82 -10.43
CA TYR A 11 -6.60 2.38 -10.23
C TYR A 11 -7.92 1.67 -10.51
N TRP A 12 -7.82 0.42 -10.89
CA TRP A 12 -8.93 -0.51 -11.04
C TRP A 12 -8.46 -1.92 -10.70
N GLU A 13 -9.24 -2.61 -9.87
CA GLU A 13 -8.97 -3.97 -9.45
C GLU A 13 -10.25 -4.78 -9.33
N VAL A 14 -10.16 -6.10 -9.43
CA VAL A 14 -11.27 -7.03 -9.26
C VAL A 14 -10.78 -8.31 -8.61
N TRP A 15 -11.53 -8.79 -7.63
CA TRP A 15 -11.29 -10.08 -6.99
C TRP A 15 -12.59 -10.79 -6.65
N GLU A 16 -12.50 -12.09 -6.38
CA GLU A 16 -13.61 -12.90 -5.90
C GLU A 16 -13.63 -12.91 -4.38
N ASP A 17 -14.79 -12.60 -3.82
CA ASP A 17 -15.09 -12.77 -2.41
C ASP A 17 -16.33 -13.68 -2.29
N GLU A 18 -16.13 -14.92 -1.82
CA GLU A 18 -17.12 -15.99 -1.73
C GLU A 18 -17.86 -16.27 -3.06
N LYS A 19 -18.97 -15.60 -3.33
CA LYS A 19 -19.82 -15.72 -4.53
C LYS A 19 -20.11 -14.37 -5.17
N THR A 20 -19.26 -13.41 -4.91
CA THR A 20 -19.39 -12.05 -5.41
C THR A 20 -18.04 -11.64 -6.01
N LEU A 21 -18.05 -10.97 -7.16
CA LEU A 21 -16.90 -10.21 -7.61
C LEU A 21 -17.00 -8.81 -7.00
N LEU A 22 -15.95 -8.41 -6.35
CA LEU A 22 -15.75 -7.06 -5.89
C LEU A 22 -14.88 -6.32 -6.93
N ILE A 23 -15.37 -5.20 -7.39
CA ILE A 23 -14.67 -4.32 -8.34
C ILE A 23 -14.44 -3.02 -7.61
N HIS A 24 -13.18 -2.68 -7.43
CA HIS A 24 -12.75 -1.49 -6.70
C HIS A 24 -11.96 -0.57 -7.63
N TYR A 25 -12.26 0.71 -7.60
CA TYR A 25 -11.65 1.68 -8.52
C TYR A 25 -11.70 3.09 -7.97
N GLY A 26 -10.73 3.89 -8.34
CA GLY A 26 -10.62 5.27 -7.89
C GLY A 26 -9.36 5.95 -8.39
N ARG A 27 -8.97 7.01 -7.69
CA ARG A 27 -7.67 7.66 -7.87
C ARG A 27 -6.68 7.06 -6.87
N VAL A 28 -5.46 6.85 -7.31
CA VAL A 28 -4.38 6.42 -6.41
C VAL A 28 -4.25 7.39 -5.24
N GLY A 29 -4.34 6.87 -4.03
CA GLY A 29 -4.34 7.63 -2.78
C GLY A 29 -5.74 7.97 -2.21
N ASP A 30 -6.83 7.71 -2.96
CA ASP A 30 -8.21 7.87 -2.49
C ASP A 30 -8.85 6.49 -2.29
N ALA A 31 -9.76 6.35 -1.31
CA ALA A 31 -10.43 5.08 -1.01
C ALA A 31 -11.34 4.56 -2.15
N GLY A 32 -11.66 5.40 -3.13
CA GLY A 32 -12.41 5.02 -4.31
C GLY A 32 -13.83 4.53 -4.05
N ASP A 33 -14.37 3.82 -5.03
CA ASP A 33 -15.70 3.23 -5.03
C ASP A 33 -15.64 1.71 -5.21
N THR A 34 -16.56 0.99 -4.58
CA THR A 34 -16.67 -0.47 -4.72
C THR A 34 -17.98 -0.85 -5.39
N GLN A 35 -17.92 -1.75 -6.36
CA GLN A 35 -19.07 -2.32 -7.03
C GLN A 35 -19.10 -3.84 -6.84
N GLU A 36 -20.26 -4.38 -6.47
CA GLU A 36 -20.47 -5.81 -6.28
C GLU A 36 -21.19 -6.44 -7.46
N LYS A 37 -20.75 -7.62 -7.91
CA LYS A 37 -21.37 -8.42 -8.93
C LYS A 37 -21.55 -9.87 -8.45
N LYS A 38 -22.79 -10.27 -8.13
CA LYS A 38 -23.09 -11.62 -7.68
C LYS A 38 -22.82 -12.67 -8.76
N LEU A 39 -22.14 -13.73 -8.37
CA LEU A 39 -21.87 -14.89 -9.21
C LEU A 39 -23.04 -15.88 -9.15
N SER A 40 -23.46 -16.40 -10.30
CA SER A 40 -24.36 -17.56 -10.37
C SER A 40 -23.53 -18.85 -10.41
N ARG A 41 -24.16 -19.98 -10.09
CA ARG A 41 -23.51 -21.31 -10.12
C ARG A 41 -22.97 -21.73 -11.50
N LEU A 42 -23.33 -21.03 -12.55
CA LEU A 42 -22.89 -21.29 -13.93
C LEU A 42 -21.73 -20.39 -14.37
N HIS A 43 -21.38 -19.37 -13.58
CA HIS A 43 -20.29 -18.46 -13.91
C HIS A 43 -18.97 -19.02 -13.37
N ASN A 44 -17.95 -18.96 -14.22
CA ASN A 44 -16.56 -19.11 -13.81
C ASN A 44 -16.05 -17.72 -13.44
N ALA A 45 -15.70 -17.51 -12.17
CA ALA A 45 -15.24 -16.22 -11.66
C ALA A 45 -13.98 -15.74 -12.39
N GLU A 46 -13.01 -16.63 -12.57
CA GLU A 46 -11.76 -16.35 -13.26
C GLU A 46 -11.98 -15.80 -14.67
N LYS A 47 -12.81 -16.46 -15.49
CA LYS A 47 -13.16 -15.99 -16.84
C LYS A 47 -13.89 -14.65 -16.85
N LEU A 48 -14.70 -14.39 -15.81
CA LEU A 48 -15.38 -13.11 -15.71
C LEU A 48 -14.40 -12.00 -15.33
N MET A 49 -13.47 -12.27 -14.43
CA MET A 49 -12.42 -11.33 -14.07
C MET A 49 -11.50 -11.03 -15.25
N GLU A 50 -11.06 -12.07 -15.98
CA GLU A 50 -10.29 -11.91 -17.23
C GLU A 50 -11.00 -11.01 -18.23
N GLY A 51 -12.27 -11.28 -18.53
CA GLY A 51 -13.06 -10.47 -19.48
C GLY A 51 -13.28 -9.04 -19.01
N LEU A 52 -13.37 -8.79 -17.70
CA LEU A 52 -13.43 -7.44 -17.14
C LEU A 52 -12.08 -6.72 -17.26
N ALA A 53 -10.98 -7.42 -17.00
CA ALA A 53 -9.63 -6.88 -17.14
C ALA A 53 -9.30 -6.56 -18.62
N GLU A 54 -9.65 -7.46 -19.57
CA GLU A 54 -9.50 -7.19 -21.01
C GLU A 54 -10.27 -5.94 -21.44
N ALA A 55 -11.49 -5.76 -20.96
CA ALA A 55 -12.28 -4.56 -21.24
C ALA A 55 -11.59 -3.28 -20.66
N LYS A 56 -10.91 -3.39 -19.53
CA LYS A 56 -10.13 -2.27 -18.97
C LYS A 56 -8.87 -1.96 -19.76
N VAL A 57 -8.20 -2.98 -20.30
CA VAL A 57 -7.11 -2.76 -21.27
C VAL A 57 -7.59 -1.98 -22.49
N ASP A 58 -8.75 -2.34 -23.05
CA ASP A 58 -9.37 -1.61 -24.17
C ASP A 58 -9.73 -0.17 -23.81
N GLU A 59 -10.00 0.12 -22.53
CA GLU A 59 -10.23 1.46 -21.99
C GLU A 59 -8.92 2.23 -21.72
N GLY A 60 -7.75 1.59 -21.87
CA GLY A 60 -6.42 2.18 -21.70
C GLY A 60 -5.84 2.04 -20.30
N TYR A 61 -6.26 1.02 -19.54
CA TYR A 61 -5.57 0.60 -18.32
C TYR A 61 -4.48 -0.41 -18.65
N ASP A 62 -3.38 -0.33 -17.94
CA ASP A 62 -2.28 -1.29 -17.99
C ASP A 62 -2.17 -2.06 -16.69
N TYR A 63 -1.63 -3.28 -16.75
CA TYR A 63 -1.25 -4.02 -15.54
C TYR A 63 -0.11 -3.31 -14.84
N ILE A 64 -0.12 -3.37 -13.51
CA ILE A 64 0.97 -2.85 -12.69
C ILE A 64 2.15 -3.81 -12.83
N ASP A 65 3.33 -3.28 -13.12
CA ASP A 65 4.58 -4.00 -12.99
C ASP A 65 5.08 -3.81 -11.56
N GLU A 66 5.24 -4.90 -10.83
CA GLU A 66 5.70 -4.84 -9.43
C GLU A 66 7.12 -4.29 -9.33
N ASP A 67 7.93 -4.47 -10.38
CA ASP A 67 9.30 -3.92 -10.46
C ASP A 67 9.32 -2.38 -10.61
N GLU A 68 8.17 -1.74 -10.91
CA GLU A 68 8.01 -0.28 -11.00
C GLU A 68 7.49 0.34 -9.69
N LEU A 69 7.19 -0.48 -8.67
CA LEU A 69 6.74 0.02 -7.39
C LEU A 69 7.92 0.53 -6.56
N ILE A 70 7.68 1.61 -5.83
CA ILE A 70 8.68 2.27 -5.00
C ILE A 70 8.63 1.69 -3.59
N GLU A 71 9.79 1.29 -3.07
CA GLU A 71 9.89 0.84 -1.69
C GLU A 71 9.70 2.01 -0.73
N LEU A 72 8.78 1.85 0.22
CA LEU A 72 8.48 2.80 1.28
C LEU A 72 8.52 2.10 2.64
N VAL A 73 9.33 2.64 3.56
CA VAL A 73 9.54 2.05 4.88
C VAL A 73 8.91 2.92 5.97
N VAL A 74 8.14 2.28 6.84
CA VAL A 74 7.72 2.86 8.13
C VAL A 74 8.62 2.26 9.22
N GLN A 75 9.35 3.11 9.93
CA GLN A 75 10.34 2.68 10.91
C GLN A 75 10.01 3.22 12.31
N TYR A 76 10.20 2.37 13.32
CA TYR A 76 10.18 2.73 14.73
C TYR A 76 11.50 2.37 15.40
N SER A 77 12.03 3.26 16.23
CA SER A 77 13.18 2.94 17.07
C SER A 77 12.74 2.37 18.40
N TYR A 78 13.54 1.48 19.00
CA TYR A 78 13.29 0.93 20.33
C TYR A 78 14.60 0.78 21.14
N GLU A 79 14.48 0.76 22.47
CA GLU A 79 15.58 0.54 23.40
C GLU A 79 15.64 -0.92 23.88
N ASP A 80 16.76 -1.28 24.52
CA ASP A 80 16.93 -2.61 25.10
C ASP A 80 15.80 -2.93 26.12
N GLY A 81 15.08 -4.04 25.89
CA GLY A 81 13.97 -4.51 26.72
C GLY A 81 12.57 -4.20 26.16
N GLU A 82 12.45 -3.40 25.12
CA GLU A 82 11.16 -3.02 24.48
C GLU A 82 10.81 -3.90 23.27
N MET A 83 11.68 -4.83 22.90
CA MET A 83 11.56 -5.62 21.65
C MET A 83 10.20 -6.33 21.51
N GLU A 84 9.65 -6.90 22.60
CA GLU A 84 8.36 -7.61 22.54
C GLU A 84 7.18 -6.67 22.25
N GLU A 85 7.16 -5.49 22.88
CA GLU A 85 6.13 -4.47 22.66
C GLU A 85 6.21 -3.89 21.25
N VAL A 86 7.43 -3.64 20.76
CA VAL A 86 7.65 -3.09 19.42
C VAL A 86 7.36 -4.14 18.34
N LEU A 87 7.58 -5.43 18.61
CA LEU A 87 7.19 -6.51 17.70
C LEU A 87 5.66 -6.57 17.53
N ASP A 88 4.92 -6.47 18.63
CA ASP A 88 3.45 -6.44 18.57
C ASP A 88 2.96 -5.19 17.84
N LYS A 89 3.59 -4.02 18.08
CA LYS A 89 3.30 -2.78 17.38
C LYS A 89 3.59 -2.92 15.88
N ARG A 90 4.72 -3.53 15.49
CA ARG A 90 5.07 -3.78 14.09
C ARG A 90 4.00 -4.58 13.37
N HIS A 91 3.57 -5.73 13.92
CA HIS A 91 2.53 -6.56 13.32
C HIS A 91 1.21 -5.80 13.17
N HIS A 92 0.83 -5.01 14.19
CA HIS A 92 -0.36 -4.17 14.09
C HIS A 92 -0.24 -3.12 12.98
N VAL A 93 0.92 -2.50 12.84
CA VAL A 93 1.17 -1.51 11.77
C VAL A 93 1.20 -2.18 10.38
N GLU A 94 1.75 -3.39 10.25
CA GLU A 94 1.68 -4.17 8.99
C GLU A 94 0.23 -4.39 8.53
N ASP A 95 -0.66 -4.77 9.46
CA ASP A 95 -2.09 -4.93 9.16
C ASP A 95 -2.73 -3.61 8.69
N LEU A 96 -2.40 -2.50 9.37
CA LEU A 96 -2.89 -1.16 8.99
C LEU A 96 -2.38 -0.74 7.61
N MET A 97 -1.10 -1.01 7.30
CA MET A 97 -0.52 -0.68 5.99
C MET A 97 -1.18 -1.47 4.87
N ASN A 98 -1.37 -2.78 5.05
CA ASN A 98 -2.09 -3.60 4.07
C ASN A 98 -3.50 -3.07 3.81
N GLU A 99 -4.23 -2.68 4.86
CA GLU A 99 -5.58 -2.16 4.73
C GLU A 99 -5.58 -0.78 4.05
N CYS A 100 -4.82 0.18 4.55
CA CYS A 100 -4.89 1.56 4.05
C CYS A 100 -4.32 1.71 2.63
N LEU A 101 -3.22 1.03 2.30
CA LEU A 101 -2.61 1.08 0.97
C LEU A 101 -3.46 0.33 -0.06
N GLY A 102 -3.98 -0.85 0.30
CA GLY A 102 -4.89 -1.61 -0.55
C GLY A 102 -6.16 -0.83 -0.87
N TRP A 103 -6.85 -0.29 0.15
CA TRP A 103 -8.08 0.49 -0.06
C TRP A 103 -7.89 1.84 -0.74
N THR A 104 -6.68 2.32 -0.89
CA THR A 104 -6.38 3.54 -1.67
C THR A 104 -5.75 3.25 -3.02
N GLY A 105 -5.66 1.96 -3.40
CA GLY A 105 -5.08 1.51 -4.66
C GLY A 105 -3.64 1.97 -4.87
N ASN A 106 -2.92 2.22 -3.77
CA ASN A 106 -1.58 2.82 -3.83
C ASN A 106 -0.46 1.82 -3.53
N GLY A 107 -0.79 0.58 -3.19
CA GLY A 107 0.23 -0.43 -2.95
C GLY A 107 -0.15 -1.45 -1.89
N PHE A 108 0.85 -2.07 -1.27
CA PHE A 108 0.69 -3.12 -0.27
C PHE A 108 1.88 -3.16 0.70
N CYS A 109 1.69 -3.82 1.83
CA CYS A 109 2.76 -4.13 2.77
C CYS A 109 3.36 -5.51 2.44
N ASP A 110 4.69 -5.60 2.34
CA ASP A 110 5.43 -6.85 2.10
C ASP A 110 5.92 -7.50 3.40
N GLY A 111 5.62 -6.89 4.54
CA GLY A 111 6.06 -7.33 5.85
C GLY A 111 7.10 -6.42 6.47
N GLY A 112 8.01 -6.98 7.26
CA GLY A 112 9.02 -6.16 7.92
C GLY A 112 10.01 -6.97 8.75
N ASP A 113 10.95 -6.28 9.32
CA ASP A 113 11.97 -6.84 10.21
C ASP A 113 12.03 -6.11 11.56
N ILE A 114 12.76 -6.69 12.48
CA ILE A 114 13.08 -6.08 13.77
C ILE A 114 14.50 -6.47 14.18
N GLY A 115 15.33 -5.50 14.43
CA GLY A 115 16.73 -5.74 14.84
C GLY A 115 17.50 -4.43 14.99
N SER A 116 18.69 -4.51 15.57
CA SER A 116 19.60 -3.36 15.68
C SER A 116 18.99 -2.07 16.28
N GLY A 117 17.90 -2.18 17.08
CA GLY A 117 17.23 -1.04 17.69
C GLY A 117 16.16 -0.38 16.82
N THR A 118 15.80 -0.98 15.69
CA THR A 118 14.71 -0.54 14.81
C THR A 118 13.76 -1.68 14.47
N ALA A 119 12.50 -1.32 14.23
CA ALA A 119 11.48 -2.16 13.58
C ALA A 119 11.08 -1.46 12.29
N ASN A 120 11.21 -2.16 11.18
CA ASN A 120 10.93 -1.66 9.85
C ASN A 120 9.73 -2.39 9.27
N ILE A 121 8.82 -1.64 8.66
CA ILE A 121 7.67 -2.15 7.92
C ILE A 121 7.85 -1.71 6.46
N VAL A 122 8.05 -2.69 5.58
CA VAL A 122 8.35 -2.47 4.16
C VAL A 122 7.05 -2.52 3.37
N ASN A 123 6.86 -1.52 2.53
CA ASN A 123 5.71 -1.39 1.65
C ASN A 123 6.19 -1.10 0.23
N TYR A 124 5.44 -1.54 -0.76
CA TYR A 124 5.63 -1.20 -2.16
C TYR A 124 4.47 -0.36 -2.65
N VAL A 125 4.78 0.85 -3.13
CA VAL A 125 3.77 1.87 -3.42
C VAL A 125 3.95 2.49 -4.82
N ILE A 126 2.85 3.01 -5.37
CA ILE A 126 2.83 3.69 -6.67
C ILE A 126 3.27 5.16 -6.51
N ASP A 127 2.75 5.83 -5.48
CA ASP A 127 2.97 7.25 -5.20
C ASP A 127 3.34 7.42 -3.72
N PRO A 128 4.65 7.57 -3.38
CA PRO A 128 5.11 7.60 -2.00
C PRO A 128 4.62 8.83 -1.22
N GLU A 129 4.38 9.97 -1.89
CA GLU A 129 3.87 11.16 -1.21
C GLU A 129 2.42 10.95 -0.75
N LYS A 130 1.56 10.41 -1.63
CA LYS A 130 0.17 10.07 -1.29
C LYS A 130 0.10 8.92 -0.28
N ALA A 131 0.94 7.89 -0.45
CA ALA A 131 1.04 6.80 0.52
C ALA A 131 1.37 7.33 1.92
N THR A 132 2.38 8.21 2.03
CA THR A 132 2.76 8.82 3.30
C THR A 132 1.60 9.59 3.94
N GLN A 133 0.82 10.35 3.17
CA GLN A 133 -0.34 11.08 3.69
C GLN A 133 -1.41 10.12 4.24
N THR A 134 -1.72 9.06 3.50
CA THR A 134 -2.67 8.02 3.93
C THR A 134 -2.18 7.30 5.19
N ILE A 135 -0.91 6.90 5.21
CA ILE A 135 -0.26 6.23 6.34
C ILE A 135 -0.31 7.09 7.60
N ILE A 136 0.09 8.36 7.52
CA ILE A 136 0.06 9.27 8.67
C ILE A 136 -1.35 9.36 9.26
N GLN A 137 -2.37 9.53 8.42
CA GLN A 137 -3.77 9.63 8.88
C GLN A 137 -4.24 8.35 9.58
N ASP A 138 -3.86 7.19 9.04
CA ASP A 138 -4.28 5.91 9.61
C ASP A 138 -3.52 5.57 10.90
N LEU A 139 -2.21 5.82 10.95
CA LEU A 139 -1.40 5.68 12.16
C LEU A 139 -1.87 6.62 13.29
N GLU A 140 -2.23 7.87 12.94
CA GLU A 140 -2.78 8.84 13.91
C GLU A 140 -4.12 8.38 14.49
N LYS A 141 -5.04 7.94 13.61
CA LYS A 141 -6.34 7.39 13.99
C LYS A 141 -6.24 6.19 14.95
N ASN A 142 -5.21 5.37 14.75
CA ASN A 142 -4.95 4.18 15.56
C ASN A 142 -4.00 4.42 16.76
N ASN A 143 -3.58 5.67 16.99
CA ASN A 143 -2.69 6.09 18.09
C ASN A 143 -1.30 5.40 18.07
N VAL A 144 -0.78 5.13 16.88
CA VAL A 144 0.55 4.51 16.67
C VAL A 144 1.51 5.38 15.85
N LEU A 145 1.15 6.63 15.57
CA LEU A 145 2.00 7.55 14.80
C LEU A 145 3.22 8.01 15.59
N GLU A 146 3.14 8.06 16.93
CA GLU A 146 4.26 8.54 17.76
C GLU A 146 5.50 7.66 17.56
N GLY A 147 6.63 8.31 17.25
CA GLY A 147 7.93 7.67 17.00
C GLY A 147 8.08 7.09 15.59
N ALA A 148 7.07 7.18 14.72
CA ALA A 148 7.18 6.73 13.34
C ALA A 148 8.11 7.63 12.53
N LYS A 149 8.93 7.02 11.67
CA LYS A 149 9.61 7.66 10.55
C LYS A 149 9.15 7.00 9.26
N ILE A 150 8.95 7.78 8.21
CA ILE A 150 8.55 7.27 6.89
C ILE A 150 9.53 7.79 5.86
N ALA A 151 10.10 6.88 5.06
CA ALA A 151 11.01 7.21 3.98
C ALA A 151 10.77 6.29 2.78
N TYR A 152 11.08 6.75 1.59
CA TYR A 152 11.07 5.92 0.40
C TYR A 152 12.48 5.79 -0.18
N LEU A 153 12.75 4.69 -0.88
CA LEU A 153 13.98 4.48 -1.62
C LEU A 153 13.89 5.25 -2.95
N ASP A 154 14.80 6.16 -3.17
CA ASP A 154 14.93 6.88 -4.44
C ASP A 154 15.80 6.05 -5.40
N ASP A 155 15.20 5.53 -6.46
CA ASP A 155 15.84 4.67 -7.44
C ASP A 155 17.01 5.35 -8.18
N ASP A 156 16.99 6.67 -8.30
CA ASP A 156 18.05 7.42 -8.99
C ASP A 156 19.32 7.55 -8.14
N SER A 157 19.18 7.69 -6.83
CA SER A 157 20.30 7.89 -5.89
C SER A 157 20.66 6.64 -5.10
N ASP A 158 19.81 5.63 -5.05
CA ASP A 158 19.91 4.44 -4.18
C ASP A 158 20.01 4.84 -2.69
N GLU A 159 19.34 5.95 -2.32
CA GLU A 159 19.29 6.49 -0.97
C GLU A 159 17.85 6.64 -0.49
N TYR A 160 17.64 6.50 0.83
CA TYR A 160 16.32 6.76 1.42
C TYR A 160 16.07 8.25 1.61
N VAL A 161 14.93 8.72 1.12
CA VAL A 161 14.45 10.09 1.29
C VAL A 161 13.34 10.12 2.34
N ALA A 162 13.61 10.79 3.47
CA ALA A 162 12.62 10.90 4.55
C ALA A 162 11.47 11.83 4.16
N LEU A 163 10.23 11.32 4.30
CA LEU A 163 9.00 12.07 4.08
C LEU A 163 8.34 12.50 5.41
N TYR A 164 8.53 11.72 6.49
CA TYR A 164 7.97 12.03 7.80
C TYR A 164 8.89 11.56 8.96
N PRO A 165 9.06 12.38 10.02
CA PRO A 165 8.70 13.80 10.07
C PRO A 165 9.61 14.64 9.14
N GLU A 166 9.15 15.81 8.74
CA GLU A 166 9.92 16.69 7.84
C GLU A 166 11.33 16.98 8.38
N GLY A 167 12.33 16.74 7.55
CA GLY A 167 13.74 16.93 7.90
C GLY A 167 14.34 15.86 8.81
N ALA A 168 13.65 14.73 9.00
CA ALA A 168 14.23 13.60 9.73
C ALA A 168 15.42 13.00 8.97
N GLU A 169 16.42 12.54 9.74
CA GLU A 169 17.42 11.62 9.20
C GLU A 169 16.85 10.21 9.22
N PHE A 170 16.99 9.50 8.10
CA PHE A 170 16.55 8.11 7.95
C PHE A 170 17.72 7.26 7.50
N GLU A 171 17.88 6.11 8.13
CA GLU A 171 18.85 5.09 7.77
C GLU A 171 18.18 3.72 8.01
N LEU A 172 18.20 2.86 7.00
CA LEU A 172 17.79 1.47 7.15
C LEU A 172 18.97 0.69 7.75
N ILE A 173 18.80 0.15 8.98
CA ILE A 173 19.86 -0.52 9.74
C ILE A 173 19.55 -2.02 9.82
#